data_632e3b4104c8cfd311bc141ef13ad65e
#
_entry.id   632e3b4104c8cfd311bc141ef13ad65e
#
_cell.length_a   1.000
_cell.length_b   1.000
_cell.length_c   1.000
_cell.angle_alpha   90.00
_cell.angle_beta   90.00
_cell.angle_gamma   90.00
#
_symmetry.space_group_name_H-M   'P 1'
#
loop_
_entity.id
_entity.type
_entity.pdbx_description
1 polymer ?
#
loop_
_entity_poly.entity_id
_entity_poly.type
_entity_poly.pdbx_seq_one_letter_code
_entity_poly.pdbx_strand_id
1 'polypeptide(L)'
;MRYEKTDRVPYFEEGIRKDVINAWRTQGLANKAELCEMFSTDRREEIEVDLEPLPKLKKWPASRNELNVLKKRLDPDDSRRLPRKWSRQVRAWRSRDHMLMLRVHRGFFLSMGVYGWDRFSEVIRLLIKDPKFVRGALAIQGEFAAKMAERVLKEVEVDAAVFSEPIGGNDRPLMSPQMYEEFVLTSYQPVLDVLNRYGIETIILRTFANARILIPSILKWGFNCLWACEVNIETMDYRDLRREFGPELRLIGGIDLDALRRDKETIRREVEEKVPPLLAGGGYVPLADGRVRADVPFENYVYYRKLLEKVTRA
;
A
#
# COMPACT_ATOMS: atom_id res chain seq x y z
N MET A 1 -0.86 -12.87 -8.05
CA MET A 1 -2.31 -12.87 -7.75
C MET A 1 -3.14 -13.14 -9.02
N ARG A 2 -2.66 -14.04 -9.85
CA ARG A 2 -3.45 -14.63 -10.93
C ARG A 2 -4.47 -15.57 -10.30
N TYR A 3 -5.66 -15.73 -10.91
CA TYR A 3 -6.70 -16.64 -10.40
C TYR A 3 -6.39 -18.10 -10.74
N GLU A 4 -5.12 -18.45 -10.84
CA GLU A 4 -4.63 -19.79 -11.09
C GLU A 4 -4.60 -20.59 -9.79
N LYS A 5 -4.82 -21.90 -9.89
CA LYS A 5 -4.72 -22.79 -8.74
C LYS A 5 -3.24 -22.85 -8.30
N THR A 6 -2.99 -22.42 -7.08
CA THR A 6 -1.66 -22.48 -6.44
C THR A 6 -1.68 -23.54 -5.33
N ASP A 7 -0.52 -24.03 -4.97
CA ASP A 7 -0.33 -24.95 -3.84
C ASP A 7 -0.66 -24.28 -2.49
N ARG A 8 -0.44 -22.97 -2.39
CA ARG A 8 -0.79 -22.13 -1.24
C ARG A 8 -0.76 -20.64 -1.59
N VAL A 9 -1.28 -19.83 -0.71
CA VAL A 9 -1.13 -18.36 -0.79
C VAL A 9 0.17 -17.89 -0.13
N PRO A 10 0.71 -16.73 -0.53
CA PRO A 10 1.88 -16.15 0.14
C PRO A 10 1.56 -15.74 1.58
N TYR A 11 2.50 -15.99 2.49
CA TYR A 11 2.44 -15.54 3.87
C TYR A 11 3.22 -14.23 4.03
N PHE A 12 2.52 -13.11 3.98
CA PHE A 12 3.09 -11.80 4.21
C PHE A 12 2.70 -11.24 5.57
N GLU A 13 3.47 -10.28 6.05
CA GLU A 13 3.16 -9.45 7.20
C GLU A 13 3.61 -8.00 6.93
N GLU A 14 2.94 -7.03 7.57
CA GLU A 14 3.32 -5.62 7.49
C GLU A 14 4.60 -5.28 8.26
N GLY A 15 5.13 -6.27 8.94
CA GLY A 15 6.32 -6.17 9.77
C GLY A 15 6.00 -5.88 11.24
N ILE A 16 6.99 -6.14 12.08
CA ILE A 16 6.88 -6.05 13.52
C ILE A 16 7.90 -5.04 14.04
N ARG A 17 7.44 -4.09 14.83
CA ARG A 17 8.29 -3.03 15.38
C ARG A 17 9.19 -3.57 16.50
N LYS A 18 10.30 -2.88 16.76
CA LYS A 18 11.22 -3.27 17.84
C LYS A 18 10.59 -3.22 19.23
N ASP A 19 9.70 -2.28 19.48
CA ASP A 19 8.96 -2.17 20.74
C ASP A 19 8.06 -3.38 20.98
N VAL A 20 7.41 -3.89 19.95
CA VAL A 20 6.61 -5.13 19.99
C VAL A 20 7.49 -6.34 20.31
N ILE A 21 8.62 -6.49 19.61
CA ILE A 21 9.58 -7.56 19.89
C ILE A 21 10.07 -7.51 21.34
N ASN A 22 10.35 -6.33 21.86
CA ASN A 22 10.77 -6.15 23.24
C ASN A 22 9.66 -6.56 24.24
N ALA A 23 8.40 -6.16 23.98
CA ALA A 23 7.27 -6.59 24.77
C ALA A 23 7.08 -8.10 24.74
N TRP A 24 7.21 -8.74 23.57
CA TRP A 24 7.06 -10.18 23.44
C TRP A 24 8.19 -10.98 24.10
N ARG A 25 9.39 -10.44 24.21
CA ARG A 25 10.48 -11.06 24.97
C ARG A 25 10.14 -11.23 26.44
N THR A 26 9.39 -10.29 27.02
CA THR A 26 8.89 -10.44 28.42
C THR A 26 7.74 -11.44 28.52
N GLN A 27 7.16 -11.87 27.40
CA GLN A 27 6.05 -12.83 27.32
C GLN A 27 6.49 -14.21 26.85
N GLY A 28 7.79 -14.46 26.73
CA GLY A 28 8.32 -15.79 26.38
C GLY A 28 8.93 -15.92 24.99
N LEU A 29 9.00 -14.86 24.18
CA LEU A 29 9.81 -14.88 22.96
C LEU A 29 11.29 -14.96 23.32
N ALA A 30 11.98 -16.02 22.88
CA ALA A 30 13.41 -16.20 23.16
C ALA A 30 14.25 -15.05 22.57
N ASN A 31 15.27 -14.61 23.30
CA ASN A 31 16.10 -13.46 22.91
C ASN A 31 16.82 -13.62 21.56
N LYS A 32 17.11 -14.85 21.14
CA LYS A 32 17.77 -15.16 19.88
C LYS A 32 16.82 -15.70 18.80
N ALA A 33 15.51 -15.82 19.11
CA ALA A 33 14.54 -16.30 18.15
C ALA A 33 14.26 -15.23 17.10
N GLU A 34 14.34 -15.62 15.84
CA GLU A 34 13.84 -14.83 14.72
C GLU A 34 12.43 -15.30 14.37
N LEU A 35 11.50 -14.37 14.21
CA LEU A 35 10.09 -14.72 13.93
C LEU A 35 9.92 -15.46 12.60
N CYS A 36 10.79 -15.20 11.62
CA CYS A 36 10.83 -15.94 10.36
C CYS A 36 11.23 -17.42 10.51
N GLU A 37 11.91 -17.78 11.61
CA GLU A 37 12.21 -19.18 11.94
C GLU A 37 11.04 -19.88 12.64
N MET A 38 10.16 -19.11 13.29
CA MET A 38 9.01 -19.62 14.03
C MET A 38 7.77 -19.80 13.15
N PHE A 39 7.65 -19.01 12.08
CA PHE A 39 6.48 -18.98 11.20
C PHE A 39 6.91 -18.96 9.74
N SER A 40 6.17 -19.66 8.90
CA SER A 40 6.32 -19.54 7.46
C SER A 40 6.10 -18.09 7.04
N THR A 41 7.10 -17.48 6.41
CA THR A 41 7.02 -16.11 5.91
C THR A 41 7.69 -16.06 4.55
N ASP A 42 6.94 -15.62 3.56
CA ASP A 42 7.47 -15.43 2.23
C ASP A 42 8.15 -14.07 2.12
N ARG A 43 9.30 -14.08 1.46
CA ARG A 43 10.02 -12.85 1.21
C ARG A 43 9.27 -11.99 0.20
N ARG A 44 9.17 -10.71 0.49
CA ARG A 44 8.77 -9.67 -0.45
C ARG A 44 9.67 -8.47 -0.31
N GLU A 45 9.90 -7.79 -1.39
CA GLU A 45 10.64 -6.53 -1.40
C GLU A 45 9.83 -5.44 -2.09
N GLU A 46 10.03 -4.21 -1.68
CA GLU A 46 9.45 -3.03 -2.32
C GLU A 46 10.57 -2.08 -2.71
N ILE A 47 10.68 -1.79 -4.01
CA ILE A 47 11.60 -0.76 -4.51
C ILE A 47 10.99 0.59 -4.18
N GLU A 48 11.70 1.34 -3.34
CA GLU A 48 11.34 2.70 -2.96
C GLU A 48 12.31 3.69 -3.59
N VAL A 49 11.87 4.38 -4.62
CA VAL A 49 12.59 5.52 -5.18
C VAL A 49 12.23 6.79 -4.41
N ASP A 50 13.14 7.77 -4.40
CA ASP A 50 12.83 9.05 -3.75
C ASP A 50 11.95 9.91 -4.65
N LEU A 51 10.68 10.03 -4.26
CA LEU A 51 9.66 10.82 -4.93
C LEU A 51 9.45 12.20 -4.27
N GLU A 52 10.32 12.60 -3.33
CA GLU A 52 10.26 13.92 -2.72
C GLU A 52 10.98 15.00 -3.56
N PRO A 53 10.61 16.27 -3.41
CA PRO A 53 11.42 17.37 -3.96
C PRO A 53 12.83 17.36 -3.42
N LEU A 54 13.85 17.36 -4.30
CA LEU A 54 15.27 17.40 -3.94
C LEU A 54 15.95 18.67 -4.47
N PRO A 55 16.69 19.38 -3.61
CA PRO A 55 16.65 19.33 -2.14
C PRO A 55 15.26 19.64 -1.58
N LYS A 56 14.97 19.20 -0.36
CA LYS A 56 13.67 19.41 0.28
C LYS A 56 13.23 20.88 0.23
N LEU A 57 11.95 21.10 0.01
CA LEU A 57 11.37 22.43 0.02
C LEU A 57 11.28 22.94 1.47
N LYS A 58 11.77 24.17 1.71
CA LYS A 58 11.57 24.86 3.00
C LYS A 58 10.11 25.26 3.17
N LYS A 59 9.45 25.64 2.08
CA LYS A 59 8.03 25.98 2.01
C LYS A 59 7.45 25.38 0.74
N TRP A 60 6.33 24.73 0.85
CA TRP A 60 5.61 24.19 -0.29
C TRP A 60 4.91 25.31 -1.08
N PRO A 61 4.85 25.21 -2.41
CA PRO A 61 4.07 26.13 -3.23
C PRO A 61 2.62 26.24 -2.77
N ALA A 62 2.10 27.45 -2.82
CA ALA A 62 0.71 27.77 -2.49
C ALA A 62 -0.01 28.50 -3.62
N SER A 63 0.70 28.77 -4.72
CA SER A 63 0.17 29.45 -5.90
C SER A 63 0.74 28.91 -7.20
N ARG A 64 0.05 29.15 -8.31
CA ARG A 64 0.47 28.70 -9.66
C ARG A 64 1.84 29.25 -10.07
N ASN A 65 2.16 30.47 -9.69
CA ASN A 65 3.44 31.09 -10.02
C ASN A 65 4.63 30.38 -9.36
N GLU A 66 4.39 29.66 -8.28
CA GLU A 66 5.41 28.93 -7.53
C GLU A 66 5.61 27.48 -8.03
N LEU A 67 4.76 26.99 -8.95
CA LEU A 67 4.85 25.59 -9.44
C LEU A 67 6.18 25.28 -10.13
N ASN A 68 6.84 26.27 -10.73
CA ASN A 68 8.16 26.09 -11.31
C ASN A 68 9.22 25.71 -10.26
N VAL A 69 9.05 26.13 -9.01
CA VAL A 69 9.95 25.74 -7.91
C VAL A 69 9.80 24.23 -7.63
N LEU A 70 8.57 23.72 -7.61
CA LEU A 70 8.30 22.31 -7.46
C LEU A 70 8.90 21.50 -8.62
N LYS A 71 8.61 21.90 -9.87
CA LYS A 71 9.12 21.24 -11.07
C LYS A 71 10.65 21.11 -11.10
N LYS A 72 11.36 22.17 -10.74
CA LYS A 72 12.84 22.18 -10.68
C LYS A 72 13.43 21.23 -9.60
N ARG A 73 12.64 20.88 -8.58
CA ARG A 73 13.05 19.97 -7.51
C ARG A 73 12.69 18.51 -7.77
N LEU A 74 11.96 18.25 -8.83
CA LEU A 74 11.51 16.93 -9.25
C LEU A 74 12.23 16.50 -10.54
N ASP A 75 13.55 16.52 -10.49
CA ASP A 75 14.41 16.05 -11.57
C ASP A 75 14.50 14.51 -11.52
N PRO A 76 14.00 13.77 -12.54
CA PRO A 76 14.05 12.31 -12.56
C PRO A 76 15.45 11.75 -12.82
N ASP A 77 16.39 12.56 -13.32
CA ASP A 77 17.74 12.10 -13.65
C ASP A 77 18.70 12.18 -12.47
N ASP A 78 18.29 12.81 -11.36
CA ASP A 78 19.12 12.88 -10.16
C ASP A 78 19.41 11.47 -9.61
N SER A 79 20.69 11.10 -9.54
CA SER A 79 21.12 9.77 -9.10
C SER A 79 20.75 9.44 -7.65
N ARG A 80 20.53 10.46 -6.81
CA ARG A 80 20.14 10.30 -5.40
C ARG A 80 18.75 9.73 -5.21
N ARG A 81 17.93 9.71 -6.27
CA ARG A 81 16.56 9.19 -6.23
C ARG A 81 16.47 7.67 -6.20
N LEU A 82 17.48 7.00 -6.71
CA LEU A 82 17.54 5.54 -6.67
C LEU A 82 18.14 5.07 -5.33
N PRO A 83 17.76 3.89 -4.86
CA PRO A 83 18.33 3.26 -3.68
C PRO A 83 19.86 3.17 -3.75
N ARG A 84 20.52 3.24 -2.60
CA ARG A 84 21.98 3.05 -2.53
C ARG A 84 22.37 1.69 -3.10
N LYS A 85 23.51 1.62 -3.81
CA LYS A 85 24.02 0.40 -4.46
C LYS A 85 23.05 -0.14 -5.53
N TRP A 86 22.36 0.72 -6.24
CA TRP A 86 21.35 0.39 -7.25
C TRP A 86 21.77 -0.77 -8.17
N SER A 87 22.90 -0.65 -8.88
CA SER A 87 23.38 -1.68 -9.82
C SER A 87 23.61 -3.06 -9.18
N ARG A 88 23.94 -3.11 -7.87
CA ARG A 88 24.05 -4.38 -7.14
C ARG A 88 22.68 -4.97 -6.85
N GLN A 89 21.73 -4.13 -6.45
CA GLN A 89 20.36 -4.55 -6.18
C GLN A 89 19.67 -5.04 -7.45
N VAL A 90 19.82 -4.32 -8.58
CA VAL A 90 19.29 -4.74 -9.88
C VAL A 90 19.76 -6.15 -10.25
N ARG A 91 21.06 -6.44 -10.10
CA ARG A 91 21.58 -7.79 -10.34
C ARG A 91 20.95 -8.85 -9.45
N ALA A 92 20.76 -8.55 -8.16
CA ALA A 92 20.12 -9.47 -7.22
C ALA A 92 18.64 -9.70 -7.55
N TRP A 93 17.92 -8.64 -7.94
CA TRP A 93 16.50 -8.75 -8.28
C TRP A 93 16.25 -9.52 -9.59
N ARG A 94 17.18 -9.51 -10.54
CA ARG A 94 17.06 -10.28 -11.78
C ARG A 94 17.07 -11.81 -11.56
N SER A 95 17.67 -12.28 -10.49
CA SER A 95 17.72 -13.71 -10.11
C SER A 95 16.90 -14.01 -8.86
N ARG A 96 15.95 -13.15 -8.50
CA ARG A 96 15.11 -13.33 -7.32
C ARG A 96 14.12 -14.49 -7.47
N ASP A 97 13.78 -15.08 -6.35
CA ASP A 97 12.74 -16.10 -6.18
C ASP A 97 11.54 -15.61 -5.34
N HIS A 98 11.44 -14.30 -5.13
CA HIS A 98 10.45 -13.68 -4.26
C HIS A 98 9.75 -12.52 -4.96
N MET A 99 8.62 -12.08 -4.39
CA MET A 99 7.82 -10.97 -4.90
C MET A 99 8.57 -9.64 -4.79
N LEU A 100 8.65 -8.91 -5.89
CA LEU A 100 9.22 -7.58 -5.95
C LEU A 100 8.17 -6.58 -6.44
N MET A 101 7.90 -5.57 -5.63
CA MET A 101 6.96 -4.50 -5.95
C MET A 101 7.70 -3.19 -6.19
N LEU A 102 7.13 -2.30 -6.99
CA LEU A 102 7.62 -0.94 -7.16
C LEU A 102 6.62 0.06 -6.58
N ARG A 103 7.05 0.87 -5.60
CA ARG A 103 6.27 2.02 -5.16
C ARG A 103 6.38 3.14 -6.20
N VAL A 104 5.30 3.39 -6.92
CA VAL A 104 5.27 4.36 -8.02
C VAL A 104 4.72 5.72 -7.62
N HIS A 105 3.95 5.79 -6.55
CA HIS A 105 3.37 7.06 -6.08
C HIS A 105 3.21 7.08 -4.55
N ARG A 106 3.23 8.28 -3.98
CA ARG A 106 3.16 8.50 -2.53
C ARG A 106 1.82 9.06 -2.05
N GLY A 107 0.84 9.13 -2.95
CA GLY A 107 -0.52 9.58 -2.68
C GLY A 107 -0.70 11.10 -2.75
N PHE A 108 -1.97 11.51 -2.73
CA PHE A 108 -2.38 12.90 -2.89
C PHE A 108 -1.77 13.83 -1.84
N PHE A 109 -2.00 13.54 -0.57
CA PHE A 109 -1.59 14.45 0.50
C PHE A 109 -0.08 14.65 0.57
N LEU A 110 0.70 13.59 0.48
CA LEU A 110 2.16 13.71 0.49
C LEU A 110 2.69 14.40 -0.76
N SER A 111 2.04 14.23 -1.91
CA SER A 111 2.39 14.94 -3.15
C SER A 111 2.05 16.43 -3.10
N MET A 112 1.15 16.83 -2.22
CA MET A 112 0.84 18.24 -1.92
C MET A 112 1.63 18.78 -0.71
N GLY A 113 2.57 18.00 -0.15
CA GLY A 113 3.43 18.39 0.96
C GLY A 113 2.75 18.38 2.32
N VAL A 114 1.72 17.57 2.49
CA VAL A 114 1.02 17.45 3.76
C VAL A 114 1.78 16.52 4.69
N TYR A 115 2.47 17.12 5.67
CA TYR A 115 3.16 16.42 6.77
C TYR A 115 2.61 16.82 8.15
N GLY A 116 1.58 17.67 8.18
CA GLY A 116 0.95 18.16 9.41
C GLY A 116 -0.36 18.88 9.13
N TRP A 117 -1.08 19.21 10.21
CA TRP A 117 -2.45 19.74 10.15
C TRP A 117 -2.57 21.10 9.45
N ASP A 118 -1.59 21.99 9.60
CA ASP A 118 -1.62 23.32 8.97
C ASP A 118 -1.64 23.19 7.44
N ARG A 119 -0.71 22.39 6.91
CA ARG A 119 -0.66 22.16 5.46
C ARG A 119 -1.85 21.34 4.97
N PHE A 120 -2.35 20.40 5.76
CA PHE A 120 -3.59 19.68 5.44
C PHE A 120 -4.75 20.66 5.25
N SER A 121 -4.98 21.56 6.21
CA SER A 121 -6.05 22.56 6.17
C SER A 121 -5.89 23.52 4.99
N GLU A 122 -4.66 23.87 4.65
CA GLU A 122 -4.36 24.70 3.47
C GLU A 122 -4.70 23.99 2.16
N VAL A 123 -4.29 22.72 2.01
CA VAL A 123 -4.54 21.91 0.80
C VAL A 123 -6.04 21.69 0.60
N ILE A 124 -6.79 21.39 1.66
CA ILE A 124 -8.26 21.27 1.57
C ILE A 124 -8.91 22.56 1.09
N ARG A 125 -8.44 23.72 1.58
CA ARG A 125 -8.92 25.01 1.09
C ARG A 125 -8.56 25.30 -0.37
N LEU A 126 -7.36 24.88 -0.80
CA LEU A 126 -6.88 25.06 -2.18
C LEU A 126 -7.69 24.25 -3.20
N LEU A 127 -8.20 23.07 -2.81
CA LEU A 127 -9.10 22.29 -3.69
C LEU A 127 -10.32 23.10 -4.15
N ILE A 128 -10.80 24.01 -3.30
CA ILE A 128 -11.98 24.86 -3.59
C ILE A 128 -11.56 26.23 -4.15
N LYS A 129 -10.55 26.87 -3.56
CA LYS A 129 -10.17 28.25 -3.89
C LYS A 129 -9.30 28.38 -5.14
N ASP A 130 -8.40 27.45 -5.39
CA ASP A 130 -7.56 27.40 -6.60
C ASP A 130 -7.38 25.95 -7.11
N PRO A 131 -8.44 25.31 -7.64
CA PRO A 131 -8.37 23.95 -8.17
C PRO A 131 -7.37 23.82 -9.33
N LYS A 132 -7.12 24.90 -10.08
CA LYS A 132 -6.12 24.93 -11.17
C LYS A 132 -4.70 24.77 -10.62
N PHE A 133 -4.41 25.38 -9.47
CA PHE A 133 -3.12 25.18 -8.80
C PHE A 133 -2.95 23.72 -8.36
N VAL A 134 -3.97 23.13 -7.72
CA VAL A 134 -3.91 21.74 -7.24
C VAL A 134 -3.70 20.78 -8.41
N ARG A 135 -4.47 20.92 -9.50
CA ARG A 135 -4.27 20.11 -10.71
C ARG A 135 -2.87 20.27 -11.30
N GLY A 136 -2.36 21.50 -11.36
CA GLY A 136 -1.01 21.76 -11.86
C GLY A 136 0.09 21.14 -11.00
N ALA A 137 -0.03 21.21 -9.68
CA ALA A 137 0.92 20.57 -8.76
C ALA A 137 0.91 19.06 -8.89
N LEU A 138 -0.28 18.44 -8.94
CA LEU A 138 -0.44 17.00 -9.09
C LEU A 138 0.02 16.49 -10.46
N ALA A 139 -0.24 17.23 -11.54
CA ALA A 139 0.26 16.90 -12.88
C ALA A 139 1.79 16.84 -12.90
N ILE A 140 2.48 17.81 -12.29
CA ILE A 140 3.94 17.80 -12.17
C ILE A 140 4.43 16.57 -11.41
N GLN A 141 3.75 16.18 -10.31
CA GLN A 141 4.07 15.00 -9.52
C GLN A 141 3.83 13.71 -10.30
N GLY A 142 2.71 13.61 -11.01
CA GLY A 142 2.37 12.44 -11.83
C GLY A 142 3.36 12.23 -13.00
N GLU A 143 3.70 13.29 -13.73
CA GLU A 143 4.71 13.24 -14.79
C GLU A 143 6.09 12.81 -14.25
N PHE A 144 6.47 13.35 -13.10
CA PHE A 144 7.72 12.97 -12.45
C PHE A 144 7.71 11.51 -11.99
N ALA A 145 6.63 11.08 -11.33
CA ALA A 145 6.47 9.70 -10.88
C ALA A 145 6.50 8.69 -12.06
N ALA A 146 5.88 9.06 -13.19
CA ALA A 146 5.93 8.27 -14.42
C ALA A 146 7.37 8.07 -14.94
N LYS A 147 8.16 9.15 -15.00
CA LYS A 147 9.57 9.08 -15.40
C LYS A 147 10.41 8.24 -14.43
N MET A 148 10.14 8.36 -13.13
CA MET A 148 10.83 7.53 -12.13
C MET A 148 10.45 6.04 -12.26
N ALA A 149 9.17 5.73 -12.47
CA ALA A 149 8.72 4.35 -12.72
C ALA A 149 9.38 3.79 -13.98
N GLU A 150 9.37 4.53 -15.08
CA GLU A 150 10.01 4.11 -16.33
C GLU A 150 11.51 3.88 -16.17
N ARG A 151 12.19 4.73 -15.41
CA ARG A 151 13.62 4.59 -15.11
C ARG A 151 13.94 3.27 -14.41
N VAL A 152 13.10 2.85 -13.45
CA VAL A 152 13.26 1.56 -12.76
C VAL A 152 12.93 0.40 -13.69
N LEU A 153 11.78 0.47 -14.39
CA LEU A 153 11.27 -0.62 -15.23
C LEU A 153 12.12 -0.91 -16.46
N LYS A 154 12.96 0.03 -16.91
CA LYS A 154 13.99 -0.22 -17.92
C LYS A 154 15.08 -1.22 -17.46
N GLU A 155 15.29 -1.34 -16.16
CA GLU A 155 16.37 -2.15 -15.59
C GLU A 155 15.89 -3.40 -14.84
N VAL A 156 14.65 -3.35 -14.28
CA VAL A 156 14.12 -4.37 -13.37
C VAL A 156 12.68 -4.71 -13.71
N GLU A 157 12.38 -5.99 -13.87
CA GLU A 157 11.01 -6.48 -13.90
C GLU A 157 10.45 -6.54 -12.49
N VAL A 158 9.19 -6.11 -12.31
CA VAL A 158 8.48 -6.13 -11.02
C VAL A 158 7.14 -6.86 -11.16
N ASP A 159 6.68 -7.47 -10.07
CA ASP A 159 5.45 -8.27 -10.06
C ASP A 159 4.20 -7.41 -9.85
N ALA A 160 4.36 -6.23 -9.25
CA ALA A 160 3.27 -5.29 -8.98
C ALA A 160 3.77 -3.86 -8.81
N ALA A 161 2.88 -2.90 -9.08
CA ALA A 161 3.08 -1.49 -8.77
C ALA A 161 2.20 -1.05 -7.61
N VAL A 162 2.74 -0.23 -6.69
CA VAL A 162 2.04 0.22 -5.49
C VAL A 162 1.88 1.74 -5.51
N PHE A 163 0.64 2.20 -5.49
CA PHE A 163 0.28 3.57 -5.17
C PHE A 163 -0.04 3.63 -3.67
N SER A 164 0.77 4.34 -2.90
CA SER A 164 0.53 4.52 -1.47
C SER A 164 -0.37 5.74 -1.28
N GLU A 165 -1.66 5.50 -1.03
CA GLU A 165 -2.69 6.54 -1.02
C GLU A 165 -3.45 6.59 0.32
N PRO A 166 -2.93 7.30 1.32
CA PRO A 166 -3.61 7.46 2.62
C PRO A 166 -4.78 8.45 2.50
N ILE A 167 -5.85 8.09 1.79
CA ILE A 167 -6.99 8.94 1.49
C ILE A 167 -8.21 8.68 2.38
N GLY A 168 -8.21 7.59 3.12
CA GLY A 168 -9.32 7.20 3.99
C GLY A 168 -9.34 7.95 5.32
N GLY A 169 -10.53 8.23 5.82
CA GLY A 169 -10.80 8.49 7.23
C GLY A 169 -11.52 7.29 7.85
N ASN A 170 -11.83 7.31 9.15
CA ASN A 170 -12.46 6.17 9.83
C ASN A 170 -13.78 5.74 9.17
N ASP A 171 -14.65 6.69 8.87
CA ASP A 171 -15.98 6.41 8.33
C ASP A 171 -16.04 6.50 6.81
N ARG A 172 -15.23 7.36 6.21
CA ARG A 172 -15.26 7.67 4.77
C ARG A 172 -13.96 8.29 4.28
N PRO A 173 -13.71 8.29 2.96
CA PRO A 173 -12.59 9.02 2.39
C PRO A 173 -12.68 10.52 2.65
N LEU A 174 -11.52 11.17 2.63
CA LEU A 174 -11.38 12.63 2.81
C LEU A 174 -11.78 13.42 1.55
N MET A 175 -12.10 12.73 0.47
CA MET A 175 -12.56 13.29 -0.80
C MET A 175 -13.78 12.53 -1.33
N SER A 176 -14.67 13.20 -2.05
CA SER A 176 -15.71 12.54 -2.82
C SER A 176 -15.11 11.76 -4.00
N PRO A 177 -15.80 10.72 -4.53
CA PRO A 177 -15.34 10.01 -5.73
C PRO A 177 -15.09 10.95 -6.93
N GLN A 178 -15.96 11.90 -7.14
CA GLN A 178 -15.80 12.89 -8.21
C GLN A 178 -14.53 13.74 -8.06
N MET A 179 -14.25 14.24 -6.85
CA MET A 179 -13.03 14.99 -6.58
C MET A 179 -11.78 14.10 -6.71
N TYR A 180 -11.89 12.85 -6.29
CA TYR A 180 -10.80 11.90 -6.39
C TYR A 180 -10.45 11.60 -7.85
N GLU A 181 -11.44 11.38 -8.72
CA GLU A 181 -11.23 11.22 -10.16
C GLU A 181 -10.60 12.49 -10.76
N GLU A 182 -11.20 13.64 -10.47
CA GLU A 182 -10.81 14.92 -11.09
C GLU A 182 -9.38 15.36 -10.73
N PHE A 183 -9.00 15.23 -9.47
CA PHE A 183 -7.71 15.74 -9.01
C PHE A 183 -6.63 14.66 -8.94
N VAL A 184 -6.98 13.48 -8.42
CA VAL A 184 -5.99 12.47 -8.06
C VAL A 184 -5.79 11.48 -9.20
N LEU A 185 -6.83 10.76 -9.61
CA LEU A 185 -6.70 9.71 -10.62
C LEU A 185 -6.26 10.27 -11.97
N THR A 186 -6.74 11.44 -12.36
CA THR A 186 -6.25 12.13 -13.58
C THR A 186 -4.73 12.38 -13.51
N SER A 187 -4.19 12.69 -12.34
CA SER A 187 -2.74 12.90 -12.18
C SER A 187 -1.93 11.58 -12.21
N TYR A 188 -2.57 10.44 -11.98
CA TYR A 188 -1.94 9.12 -12.02
C TYR A 188 -1.85 8.54 -13.43
N GLN A 189 -2.61 9.08 -14.38
CA GLN A 189 -2.66 8.56 -15.76
C GLN A 189 -1.27 8.38 -16.40
N PRO A 190 -0.31 9.34 -16.31
CA PRO A 190 1.02 9.13 -16.89
C PRO A 190 1.76 7.93 -16.30
N VAL A 191 1.56 7.64 -15.01
CA VAL A 191 2.15 6.46 -14.35
C VAL A 191 1.47 5.19 -14.85
N LEU A 192 0.14 5.17 -14.90
CA LEU A 192 -0.64 4.03 -15.39
C LEU A 192 -0.29 3.68 -16.83
N ASP A 193 -0.07 4.67 -17.69
CA ASP A 193 0.37 4.49 -19.07
C ASP A 193 1.76 3.83 -19.16
N VAL A 194 2.69 4.22 -18.28
CA VAL A 194 4.00 3.56 -18.17
C VAL A 194 3.83 2.13 -17.71
N LEU A 195 3.07 1.87 -16.65
CA LEU A 195 2.85 0.53 -16.12
C LEU A 195 2.24 -0.41 -17.17
N ASN A 196 1.25 0.08 -17.90
CA ASN A 196 0.62 -0.68 -18.99
C ASN A 196 1.62 -0.99 -20.11
N ARG A 197 2.44 -0.03 -20.53
CA ARG A 197 3.49 -0.22 -21.54
C ARG A 197 4.51 -1.26 -21.16
N TYR A 198 4.81 -1.40 -19.89
CA TYR A 198 5.73 -2.41 -19.34
C TYR A 198 5.03 -3.69 -18.89
N GLY A 199 3.73 -3.85 -19.15
CA GLY A 199 2.98 -5.08 -18.90
C GLY A 199 2.78 -5.40 -17.41
N ILE A 200 2.72 -4.38 -16.54
CA ILE A 200 2.48 -4.58 -15.12
C ILE A 200 1.01 -4.90 -14.89
N GLU A 201 0.72 -6.17 -14.61
CA GLU A 201 -0.66 -6.68 -14.48
C GLU A 201 -1.32 -6.36 -13.12
N THR A 202 -0.54 -6.18 -12.06
CA THR A 202 -1.09 -5.93 -10.71
C THR A 202 -0.80 -4.51 -10.27
N ILE A 203 -1.85 -3.70 -10.22
CA ILE A 203 -1.78 -2.29 -9.82
C ILE A 203 -2.52 -2.13 -8.50
N ILE A 204 -1.74 -1.91 -7.43
CA ILE A 204 -2.21 -1.92 -6.06
C ILE A 204 -2.49 -0.49 -5.60
N LEU A 205 -3.71 -0.24 -5.13
CA LEU A 205 -3.98 0.91 -4.27
C LEU A 205 -3.79 0.49 -2.81
N ARG A 206 -2.72 0.94 -2.17
CA ARG A 206 -2.50 0.78 -0.75
C ARG A 206 -3.02 2.01 -0.03
N THR A 207 -4.06 1.84 0.76
CA THR A 207 -4.75 2.93 1.46
C THR A 207 -4.85 2.65 2.95
N PHE A 208 -5.38 3.61 3.69
CA PHE A 208 -5.64 3.48 5.13
C PHE A 208 -7.09 3.83 5.40
N ALA A 209 -7.66 3.19 6.40
CA ALA A 209 -9.05 3.35 6.82
C ALA A 209 -10.07 3.12 5.67
N ASN A 210 -11.25 3.71 5.76
CA ASN A 210 -12.34 3.41 4.83
C ASN A 210 -12.21 4.19 3.52
N ALA A 211 -11.95 3.47 2.43
CA ALA A 211 -11.94 4.01 1.06
C ALA A 211 -13.00 3.34 0.15
N ARG A 212 -13.99 2.63 0.72
CA ARG A 212 -14.95 1.80 -0.03
C ARG A 212 -15.64 2.55 -1.18
N ILE A 213 -16.12 3.77 -0.94
CA ILE A 213 -16.83 4.54 -1.97
C ILE A 213 -15.96 4.97 -3.16
N LEU A 214 -14.62 4.87 -3.04
CA LEU A 214 -13.68 5.15 -4.12
C LEU A 214 -13.39 3.93 -5.01
N ILE A 215 -13.77 2.72 -4.59
CA ILE A 215 -13.45 1.48 -5.31
C ILE A 215 -13.96 1.49 -6.75
N PRO A 216 -15.21 1.89 -7.06
CA PRO A 216 -15.66 1.97 -8.44
C PRO A 216 -14.78 2.87 -9.32
N SER A 217 -14.35 4.02 -8.78
CA SER A 217 -13.46 4.93 -9.49
C SER A 217 -12.09 4.32 -9.73
N ILE A 218 -11.48 3.67 -8.73
CA ILE A 218 -10.16 3.07 -8.90
C ILE A 218 -10.17 1.90 -9.90
N LEU A 219 -11.21 1.07 -9.91
CA LEU A 219 -11.37 0.00 -10.90
C LEU A 219 -11.50 0.57 -12.32
N LYS A 220 -12.34 1.59 -12.51
CA LYS A 220 -12.51 2.30 -13.78
C LYS A 220 -11.18 2.84 -14.33
N TRP A 221 -10.26 3.24 -13.46
CA TRP A 221 -8.95 3.80 -13.82
C TRP A 221 -7.84 2.74 -13.93
N GLY A 222 -8.17 1.45 -13.86
CA GLY A 222 -7.25 0.35 -14.11
C GLY A 222 -6.52 -0.17 -12.88
N PHE A 223 -6.82 0.30 -11.68
CA PHE A 223 -6.40 -0.39 -10.47
C PHE A 223 -7.20 -1.68 -10.34
N ASN A 224 -6.56 -2.73 -9.87
CA ASN A 224 -7.19 -4.04 -9.75
C ASN A 224 -6.83 -4.79 -8.47
N CYS A 225 -6.17 -4.10 -7.54
CA CYS A 225 -5.82 -4.67 -6.26
C CYS A 225 -5.95 -3.62 -5.15
N LEU A 226 -6.69 -3.95 -4.10
CA LEU A 226 -6.83 -3.16 -2.90
C LEU A 226 -5.99 -3.75 -1.77
N TRP A 227 -5.20 -2.92 -1.14
CA TRP A 227 -4.49 -3.20 0.10
C TRP A 227 -4.85 -2.13 1.12
N ALA A 228 -5.92 -2.38 1.87
CA ALA A 228 -6.38 -1.46 2.89
C ALA A 228 -5.78 -1.84 4.25
N CYS A 229 -5.25 -0.85 4.95
CA CYS A 229 -4.65 -0.98 6.27
C CYS A 229 -5.45 -0.18 7.29
N GLU A 230 -5.46 -0.63 8.53
CA GLU A 230 -6.13 0.03 9.68
C GLU A 230 -7.61 0.36 9.41
N VAL A 231 -8.32 -0.58 8.80
CA VAL A 231 -9.74 -0.44 8.45
C VAL A 231 -10.65 -0.77 9.61
N ASN A 232 -11.74 -0.01 9.71
CA ASN A 232 -12.88 -0.45 10.49
C ASN A 232 -13.63 -1.56 9.72
N ILE A 233 -13.63 -2.78 10.28
CA ILE A 233 -14.21 -3.97 9.67
C ILE A 233 -15.70 -3.84 9.42
N GLU A 234 -16.43 -3.14 10.28
CA GLU A 234 -17.86 -2.91 10.09
C GLU A 234 -18.18 -2.18 8.78
N THR A 235 -17.20 -1.42 8.26
CA THR A 235 -17.37 -0.60 7.05
C THR A 235 -16.67 -1.15 5.82
N MET A 236 -15.67 -2.02 5.98
CA MET A 236 -14.85 -2.57 4.89
C MET A 236 -14.55 -4.07 5.04
N ASP A 237 -15.55 -4.89 5.32
CA ASP A 237 -15.38 -6.34 5.30
C ASP A 237 -15.04 -6.81 3.87
N TYR A 238 -13.94 -7.52 3.72
CA TYR A 238 -13.47 -8.00 2.42
C TYR A 238 -14.40 -9.03 1.79
N ARG A 239 -15.21 -9.74 2.57
CA ARG A 239 -16.27 -10.63 2.06
C ARG A 239 -17.34 -9.82 1.33
N ASP A 240 -17.69 -8.64 1.87
CA ASP A 240 -18.65 -7.73 1.24
C ASP A 240 -18.07 -7.11 -0.02
N LEU A 241 -16.80 -6.67 0.03
CA LEU A 241 -16.11 -6.17 -1.15
C LEU A 241 -16.03 -7.23 -2.25
N ARG A 242 -15.75 -8.49 -1.89
CA ARG A 242 -15.71 -9.59 -2.86
C ARG A 242 -17.09 -9.86 -3.48
N ARG A 243 -18.17 -9.76 -2.71
CA ARG A 243 -19.54 -9.91 -3.25
C ARG A 243 -19.94 -8.77 -4.17
N GLU A 244 -19.52 -7.54 -3.84
CA GLU A 244 -19.88 -6.33 -4.59
C GLU A 244 -19.06 -6.17 -5.87
N PHE A 245 -17.74 -6.39 -5.81
CA PHE A 245 -16.83 -6.10 -6.92
C PHE A 245 -16.30 -7.35 -7.63
N GLY A 246 -16.63 -8.55 -7.14
CA GLY A 246 -16.25 -9.80 -7.80
C GLY A 246 -14.74 -10.03 -7.92
N PRO A 247 -14.30 -10.81 -8.93
CA PRO A 247 -12.90 -11.15 -9.14
C PRO A 247 -12.07 -10.00 -9.73
N GLU A 248 -12.66 -8.94 -10.25
CA GLU A 248 -11.94 -7.79 -10.79
C GLU A 248 -11.12 -7.06 -9.73
N LEU A 249 -11.56 -7.14 -8.46
CA LEU A 249 -10.84 -6.58 -7.32
C LEU A 249 -10.06 -7.67 -6.57
N ARG A 250 -8.75 -7.69 -6.73
CA ARG A 250 -7.85 -8.48 -5.88
C ARG A 250 -7.70 -7.82 -4.52
N LEU A 251 -7.49 -8.62 -3.48
CA LEU A 251 -7.50 -8.15 -2.09
C LEU A 251 -6.24 -8.59 -1.34
N ILE A 252 -5.63 -7.68 -0.58
CA ILE A 252 -4.51 -7.96 0.33
C ILE A 252 -4.89 -7.43 1.71
N GLY A 253 -4.80 -8.26 2.76
CA GLY A 253 -5.16 -7.88 4.13
C GLY A 253 -6.47 -8.45 4.60
N GLY A 254 -7.27 -7.66 5.28
CA GLY A 254 -8.66 -7.94 5.66
C GLY A 254 -8.85 -8.76 6.94
N ILE A 255 -7.76 -9.10 7.67
CA ILE A 255 -7.84 -9.69 9.00
C ILE A 255 -7.70 -8.58 10.03
N ASP A 256 -8.70 -8.45 10.90
CA ASP A 256 -8.73 -7.42 11.94
C ASP A 256 -7.57 -7.55 12.93
N LEU A 257 -6.68 -6.59 12.91
CA LEU A 257 -5.59 -6.54 13.85
C LEU A 257 -6.08 -6.41 15.31
N ASP A 258 -7.21 -5.76 15.55
CA ASP A 258 -7.80 -5.60 16.88
C ASP A 258 -8.36 -6.92 17.44
N ALA A 259 -8.72 -7.88 16.58
CA ALA A 259 -9.08 -9.24 17.00
C ALA A 259 -7.90 -9.95 17.69
N LEU A 260 -6.65 -9.67 17.26
CA LEU A 260 -5.45 -10.27 17.84
C LEU A 260 -5.18 -9.80 19.28
N ARG A 261 -5.76 -8.69 19.71
CA ARG A 261 -5.64 -8.14 21.06
C ARG A 261 -6.61 -8.80 22.05
N ARG A 262 -7.61 -9.49 21.56
CA ARG A 262 -8.68 -10.11 22.35
C ARG A 262 -8.30 -11.55 22.76
N ASP A 263 -9.21 -12.48 22.64
CA ASP A 263 -9.04 -13.88 22.98
C ASP A 263 -8.89 -14.78 21.75
N LYS A 264 -8.48 -16.02 21.96
CA LYS A 264 -8.28 -17.00 20.89
C LYS A 264 -9.55 -17.36 20.12
N GLU A 265 -10.71 -17.25 20.76
CA GLU A 265 -12.01 -17.51 20.12
C GLU A 265 -12.34 -16.40 19.13
N THR A 266 -12.08 -15.14 19.49
CA THR A 266 -12.24 -14.01 18.58
C THR A 266 -11.28 -14.12 17.38
N ILE A 267 -10.02 -14.49 17.62
CA ILE A 267 -9.04 -14.72 16.55
C ILE A 267 -9.50 -15.89 15.65
N ARG A 268 -10.01 -16.97 16.24
CA ARG A 268 -10.51 -18.14 15.49
C ARG A 268 -11.64 -17.74 14.54
N ARG A 269 -12.65 -17.05 15.05
CA ARG A 269 -13.76 -16.56 14.23
C ARG A 269 -13.28 -15.65 13.11
N GLU A 270 -12.42 -14.69 13.43
CA GLU A 270 -11.87 -13.74 12.45
C GLU A 270 -11.20 -14.46 11.29
N VAL A 271 -10.36 -15.46 11.56
CA VAL A 271 -9.61 -16.18 10.53
C VAL A 271 -10.47 -17.22 9.82
N GLU A 272 -11.20 -18.09 10.55
CA GLU A 272 -11.95 -19.22 9.96
C GLU A 272 -13.19 -18.77 9.19
N GLU A 273 -13.83 -17.66 9.58
CA GLU A 273 -15.02 -17.16 8.88
C GLU A 273 -14.69 -16.28 7.66
N LYS A 274 -13.53 -15.61 7.66
CA LYS A 274 -13.18 -14.68 6.58
C LYS A 274 -12.24 -15.27 5.53
N VAL A 275 -11.21 -16.00 5.96
CA VAL A 275 -10.14 -16.41 5.06
C VAL A 275 -10.60 -17.48 4.05
N PRO A 276 -11.24 -18.61 4.44
CA PRO A 276 -11.58 -19.66 3.49
C PRO A 276 -12.50 -19.21 2.36
N PRO A 277 -13.62 -18.47 2.59
CA PRO A 277 -14.48 -18.04 1.49
C PRO A 277 -13.81 -17.05 0.53
N LEU A 278 -12.90 -16.22 1.01
CA LEU A 278 -12.12 -15.31 0.16
C LEU A 278 -11.09 -16.05 -0.68
N LEU A 279 -10.44 -17.08 -0.11
CA LEU A 279 -9.49 -17.94 -0.82
C LEU A 279 -10.16 -18.74 -1.92
N ALA A 280 -11.35 -19.29 -1.65
CA ALA A 280 -12.12 -20.05 -2.64
C ALA A 280 -12.42 -19.23 -3.91
N GLY A 281 -12.60 -17.92 -3.76
CA GLY A 281 -12.80 -16.99 -4.88
C GLY A 281 -11.50 -16.60 -5.60
N GLY A 282 -10.32 -16.94 -5.10
CA GLY A 282 -9.03 -16.54 -5.64
C GLY A 282 -8.73 -15.03 -5.51
N GLY A 283 -7.55 -14.61 -5.96
CA GLY A 283 -7.14 -13.20 -5.95
C GLY A 283 -7.08 -12.57 -4.55
N TYR A 284 -6.79 -13.35 -3.51
CA TYR A 284 -6.72 -12.89 -2.12
C TYR A 284 -5.42 -13.32 -1.44
N VAL A 285 -4.83 -12.41 -0.71
CA VAL A 285 -3.68 -12.66 0.17
C VAL A 285 -4.04 -12.23 1.58
N PRO A 286 -4.27 -13.16 2.50
CA PRO A 286 -4.63 -12.84 3.88
C PRO A 286 -3.43 -12.34 4.66
N LEU A 287 -3.60 -11.24 5.39
CA LEU A 287 -2.71 -10.78 6.44
C LEU A 287 -3.46 -9.84 7.39
N ALA A 288 -2.90 -9.63 8.57
CA ALA A 288 -3.42 -8.63 9.50
C ALA A 288 -3.33 -7.23 8.91
N ASP A 289 -4.37 -6.43 9.06
CA ASP A 289 -4.52 -5.12 8.41
C ASP A 289 -3.71 -4.01 9.10
N GLY A 290 -2.41 -4.16 9.11
CA GLY A 290 -1.50 -3.18 9.65
C GLY A 290 -0.37 -3.79 10.46
N ARG A 291 0.49 -2.93 10.98
CA ARG A 291 1.63 -3.38 11.79
C ARG A 291 1.17 -3.81 13.17
N VAL A 292 1.59 -4.99 13.57
CA VAL A 292 1.31 -5.52 14.92
C VAL A 292 1.74 -4.52 15.97
N ARG A 293 0.87 -4.30 16.96
CA ARG A 293 1.05 -3.35 18.07
C ARG A 293 1.53 -4.07 19.32
N ALA A 294 2.17 -3.33 20.24
CA ALA A 294 2.76 -3.89 21.45
C ALA A 294 1.74 -4.46 22.46
N ASP A 295 0.47 -4.10 22.32
CA ASP A 295 -0.65 -4.61 23.11
C ASP A 295 -1.28 -5.92 22.58
N VAL A 296 -0.78 -6.44 21.45
CA VAL A 296 -1.09 -7.79 20.99
C VAL A 296 -0.24 -8.81 21.79
N PRO A 297 -0.86 -9.72 22.58
CA PRO A 297 -0.13 -10.73 23.32
C PRO A 297 0.66 -11.65 22.37
N PHE A 298 1.88 -12.05 22.76
CA PHE A 298 2.71 -12.94 21.95
C PHE A 298 2.02 -14.28 21.65
N GLU A 299 1.36 -14.88 22.65
CA GLU A 299 0.62 -16.14 22.46
C GLU A 299 -0.54 -16.02 21.46
N ASN A 300 -1.22 -14.87 21.40
CA ASN A 300 -2.27 -14.60 20.44
C ASN A 300 -1.71 -14.49 19.01
N TYR A 301 -0.59 -13.82 18.85
CA TYR A 301 0.10 -13.77 17.57
C TYR A 301 0.56 -15.14 17.10
N VAL A 302 1.13 -15.94 17.98
CA VAL A 302 1.49 -17.36 17.70
C VAL A 302 0.27 -18.17 17.26
N TYR A 303 -0.83 -18.03 17.99
CA TYR A 303 -2.10 -18.71 17.65
C TYR A 303 -2.61 -18.28 16.28
N TYR A 304 -2.68 -16.99 16.02
CA TYR A 304 -3.09 -16.43 14.73
C TYR A 304 -2.26 -17.00 13.57
N ARG A 305 -0.94 -16.97 13.67
CA ARG A 305 -0.05 -17.43 12.58
C ARG A 305 -0.24 -18.92 12.29
N LYS A 306 -0.31 -19.75 13.32
CA LYS A 306 -0.57 -21.20 13.17
C LYS A 306 -1.93 -21.49 12.58
N LEU A 307 -2.95 -20.74 12.99
CA LEU A 307 -4.29 -20.91 12.47
C LEU A 307 -4.35 -20.48 11.00
N LEU A 308 -3.74 -19.34 10.66
CA LEU A 308 -3.66 -18.86 9.27
C LEU A 308 -3.00 -19.90 8.36
N GLU A 309 -1.86 -20.48 8.79
CA GLU A 309 -1.21 -21.55 8.04
C GLU A 309 -2.13 -22.76 7.84
N LYS A 310 -2.88 -23.15 8.88
CA LYS A 310 -3.81 -24.28 8.81
C LYS A 310 -4.90 -24.04 7.77
N VAL A 311 -5.58 -22.90 7.79
CA VAL A 311 -6.72 -22.62 6.91
C VAL A 311 -6.32 -22.30 5.46
N THR A 312 -5.06 -21.95 5.23
CA THR A 312 -4.55 -21.61 3.88
C THR A 312 -3.87 -22.78 3.16
N ARG A 313 -3.61 -23.90 3.87
CA ARG A 313 -3.10 -25.15 3.29
C ARG A 313 -4.18 -26.19 2.99
N ALA A 314 -5.44 -25.86 3.27
CA ALA A 314 -6.57 -26.79 3.13
C ALA A 314 -7.04 -26.94 1.68
#